data_e3c0dc300d980a5492d544173fa0de67
#
_entry.id   e3c0dc300d980a5492d544173fa0de67
#
_cell.length_a   1.000
_cell.length_b   1.000
_cell.length_c   1.000
_cell.angle_alpha   90.00
_cell.angle_beta   90.00
_cell.angle_gamma   90.00
#
_symmetry.space_group_name_H-M   'P 1'
#
loop_
_entity.id
_entity.type
_entity.pdbx_description
1 polymer ?
#
loop_
_entity_poly.entity_id
_entity_poly.type
_entity_poly.pdbx_seq_one_letter_code
_entity_poly.pdbx_strand_id
1 'polypeptide(L)'
;MSDFEEKIANLDLSLFEKIKSQSVDEDKRSLLACQFAVRDLRPDYNYLEIGSYLGGSIQPHLLDERCARIHSIDKRPLHQPDERGVDYTYLNNSTERMLELLKEVAPDKMDKIKTIDGDTGEIGPDEITDKIQLCFIDGEHTDGAALRDFKFCLDVLDENGAILFHDAVITYNGIADCIEFLKSKNVTFRAYNLPAIVFAIEIGDFPLHRSPPVLERLLNNHVGYLYSLQYNDYYRQFANKTPFRMYRKLITKWKGLNKFE
;
A
#
# COMPACT_ATOMS: atom_id res chain seq x y z
N MET A 1 -14.90 26.37 -1.58
CA MET A 1 -14.16 25.11 -1.47
C MET A 1 -12.69 25.49 -1.50
N SER A 2 -11.81 24.95 -0.66
CA SER A 2 -10.39 25.21 -0.80
C SER A 2 -9.86 24.53 -2.06
N ASP A 3 -8.69 24.96 -2.58
CA ASP A 3 -8.02 24.31 -3.73
C ASP A 3 -7.80 22.81 -3.48
N PHE A 4 -7.45 22.43 -2.25
CA PHE A 4 -7.28 21.03 -1.86
C PHE A 4 -8.60 20.23 -1.92
N GLU A 5 -9.72 20.81 -1.44
CA GLU A 5 -11.03 20.15 -1.48
C GLU A 5 -11.50 19.85 -2.90
N GLU A 6 -11.22 20.75 -3.85
CA GLU A 6 -11.53 20.52 -5.25
C GLU A 6 -10.64 19.43 -5.85
N LYS A 7 -9.34 19.50 -5.58
CA LYS A 7 -8.37 18.52 -6.09
C LYS A 7 -8.63 17.11 -5.58
N ILE A 8 -8.86 16.94 -4.27
CA ILE A 8 -9.11 15.60 -3.72
C ILE A 8 -10.42 15.00 -4.24
N ALA A 9 -11.47 15.80 -4.41
CA ALA A 9 -12.74 15.36 -4.96
C ALA A 9 -12.63 14.92 -6.44
N ASN A 10 -11.71 15.53 -7.20
CA ASN A 10 -11.43 15.19 -8.59
C ASN A 10 -10.31 14.14 -8.76
N LEU A 11 -9.76 13.60 -7.67
CA LEU A 11 -8.61 12.69 -7.66
C LEU A 11 -7.42 13.25 -8.47
N ASP A 12 -7.16 14.55 -8.30
CA ASP A 12 -6.17 15.31 -9.06
C ASP A 12 -4.75 14.90 -8.65
N LEU A 13 -4.00 14.38 -9.61
CA LEU A 13 -2.63 13.89 -9.40
C LEU A 13 -1.63 15.00 -9.09
N SER A 14 -1.98 16.27 -9.28
CA SER A 14 -1.13 17.40 -8.86
C SER A 14 -0.86 17.39 -7.34
N LEU A 15 -1.65 16.68 -6.55
CA LEU A 15 -1.40 16.45 -5.12
C LEU A 15 -0.14 15.61 -4.85
N PHE A 16 0.42 14.92 -5.87
CA PHE A 16 1.67 14.16 -5.79
C PHE A 16 2.84 14.82 -6.55
N GLU A 17 2.68 16.06 -7.00
CA GLU A 17 3.60 16.65 -8.00
C GLU A 17 4.98 16.99 -7.43
N LYS A 18 5.08 17.39 -6.15
CA LYS A 18 6.31 17.93 -5.56
C LYS A 18 7.38 16.87 -5.31
N ILE A 19 6.97 15.71 -4.84
CA ILE A 19 7.87 14.58 -4.55
C ILE A 19 7.46 13.42 -5.45
N LYS A 20 8.41 12.89 -6.20
CA LYS A 20 8.16 11.76 -7.10
C LYS A 20 7.73 10.52 -6.28
N SER A 21 6.52 10.04 -6.50
CA SER A 21 6.06 8.73 -6.04
C SER A 21 6.43 7.64 -7.04
N GLN A 22 6.71 6.43 -6.56
CA GLN A 22 6.96 5.26 -7.42
C GLN A 22 5.68 4.60 -7.92
N SER A 23 4.52 4.97 -7.37
CA SER A 23 3.21 4.48 -7.78
C SER A 23 2.81 5.00 -9.17
N VAL A 24 2.09 4.18 -9.93
CA VAL A 24 1.49 4.61 -11.20
C VAL A 24 0.27 5.50 -10.96
N ASP A 25 -0.20 6.19 -11.99
CA ASP A 25 -1.30 7.14 -11.87
C ASP A 25 -2.60 6.51 -11.36
N GLU A 26 -2.88 5.26 -11.73
CA GLU A 26 -4.07 4.55 -11.24
C GLU A 26 -3.99 4.20 -9.76
N ASP A 27 -2.79 3.86 -9.25
CA ASP A 27 -2.58 3.65 -7.81
C ASP A 27 -2.78 4.96 -7.05
N LYS A 28 -2.18 6.05 -7.53
CA LYS A 28 -2.35 7.38 -6.93
C LYS A 28 -3.82 7.80 -6.85
N ARG A 29 -4.61 7.58 -7.92
CA ARG A 29 -6.05 7.84 -7.88
C ARG A 29 -6.76 6.92 -6.88
N SER A 30 -6.35 5.67 -6.72
CA SER A 30 -6.91 4.76 -5.72
C SER A 30 -6.60 5.23 -4.31
N LEU A 31 -5.37 5.69 -4.05
CA LEU A 31 -4.99 6.27 -2.76
C LEU A 31 -5.80 7.54 -2.44
N LEU A 32 -5.95 8.47 -3.41
CA LEU A 32 -6.77 9.68 -3.22
C LEU A 32 -8.24 9.34 -2.99
N ALA A 33 -8.79 8.35 -3.68
CA ALA A 33 -10.17 7.92 -3.46
C ALA A 33 -10.38 7.38 -2.04
N CYS A 34 -9.44 6.56 -1.53
CA CYS A 34 -9.47 6.08 -0.15
C CYS A 34 -9.29 7.22 0.85
N GLN A 35 -8.36 8.15 0.61
CA GLN A 35 -8.19 9.34 1.45
C GLN A 35 -9.47 10.19 1.47
N PHE A 36 -10.09 10.44 0.33
CA PHE A 36 -11.36 11.17 0.25
C PHE A 36 -12.43 10.49 1.13
N ALA A 37 -12.56 9.16 1.02
CA ALA A 37 -13.53 8.40 1.80
C ALA A 37 -13.26 8.44 3.31
N VAL A 38 -12.00 8.29 3.72
CA VAL A 38 -11.61 8.38 5.14
C VAL A 38 -11.95 9.73 5.73
N ARG A 39 -11.67 10.82 5.03
CA ARG A 39 -11.96 12.20 5.46
C ARG A 39 -13.43 12.43 5.75
N ASP A 40 -14.33 11.78 5.00
CA ASP A 40 -15.78 11.90 5.20
C ASP A 40 -16.25 11.06 6.39
N LEU A 41 -15.65 9.91 6.62
CA LEU A 41 -15.98 9.02 7.73
C LEU A 41 -15.35 9.51 9.06
N ARG A 42 -14.17 10.12 8.99
CA ARG A 42 -13.39 10.62 10.15
C ARG A 42 -12.75 11.96 9.82
N PRO A 43 -13.38 13.09 10.20
CA PRO A 43 -12.88 14.43 9.88
C PRO A 43 -11.47 14.75 10.41
N ASP A 44 -11.05 14.11 11.50
CA ASP A 44 -9.73 14.28 12.12
C ASP A 44 -8.97 12.94 12.11
N TYR A 45 -8.81 12.34 10.91
CA TYR A 45 -8.17 11.04 10.79
C TYR A 45 -6.65 11.11 10.98
N ASN A 46 -6.09 10.01 11.47
CA ASN A 46 -4.66 9.78 11.53
C ASN A 46 -4.26 8.76 10.45
N TYR A 47 -3.13 9.02 9.84
CA TYR A 47 -2.55 8.21 8.77
C TYR A 47 -1.25 7.55 9.21
N LEU A 48 -1.04 6.30 8.86
CA LEU A 48 0.20 5.57 9.05
C LEU A 48 0.68 5.01 7.71
N GLU A 49 1.97 5.21 7.42
CA GLU A 49 2.64 4.63 6.25
C GLU A 49 3.85 3.81 6.67
N ILE A 50 3.94 2.59 6.16
CA ILE A 50 5.10 1.72 6.30
C ILE A 50 5.80 1.64 4.94
N GLY A 51 7.07 2.04 4.89
CA GLY A 51 7.83 2.14 3.64
C GLY A 51 7.70 3.51 2.96
N SER A 52 7.89 4.59 3.71
CA SER A 52 7.62 5.96 3.23
C SER A 52 8.65 6.49 2.23
N TYR A 53 9.82 5.88 2.12
CA TYR A 53 10.92 6.32 1.25
C TYR A 53 11.15 7.84 1.34
N LEU A 54 10.92 8.58 0.26
CA LEU A 54 11.06 10.04 0.21
C LEU A 54 9.76 10.81 0.47
N GLY A 55 8.68 10.14 0.88
CA GLY A 55 7.41 10.77 1.25
C GLY A 55 6.50 11.10 0.07
N GLY A 56 6.68 10.41 -1.07
CA GLY A 56 5.88 10.65 -2.27
C GLY A 56 4.37 10.48 -2.05
N SER A 57 3.96 9.45 -1.32
CA SER A 57 2.57 9.13 -0.95
C SER A 57 2.04 9.94 0.23
N ILE A 58 2.93 10.50 1.04
CA ILE A 58 2.57 11.35 2.21
C ILE A 58 2.01 12.72 1.79
N GLN A 59 2.40 13.25 0.62
CA GLN A 59 2.07 14.61 0.21
C GLN A 59 0.58 14.98 0.33
N PRO A 60 -0.37 14.19 -0.19
CA PRO A 60 -1.78 14.54 -0.10
C PRO A 60 -2.28 14.60 1.35
N HIS A 61 -1.77 13.72 2.22
CA HIS A 61 -2.12 13.70 3.64
C HIS A 61 -1.56 14.91 4.38
N LEU A 62 -0.33 15.34 4.04
CA LEU A 62 0.28 16.52 4.63
C LEU A 62 -0.46 17.81 4.23
N LEU A 63 -0.95 17.89 2.99
CA LEU A 63 -1.74 19.02 2.51
C LEU A 63 -3.15 19.08 3.12
N ASP A 64 -3.68 17.95 3.56
CA ASP A 64 -5.03 17.80 4.08
C ASP A 64 -5.20 18.37 5.49
N GLU A 65 -6.08 19.35 5.67
CA GLU A 65 -6.39 19.92 7.00
C GLU A 65 -7.10 18.91 7.92
N ARG A 66 -7.77 17.91 7.35
CA ARG A 66 -8.47 16.86 8.11
C ARG A 66 -7.53 15.71 8.53
N CYS A 67 -6.31 15.66 8.02
CA CYS A 67 -5.31 14.73 8.52
C CYS A 67 -4.66 15.33 9.77
N ALA A 68 -4.95 14.78 10.94
CA ALA A 68 -4.45 15.30 12.20
C ALA A 68 -2.99 14.89 12.46
N ARG A 69 -2.64 13.63 12.19
CA ARG A 69 -1.28 13.08 12.35
C ARG A 69 -0.91 12.17 11.19
N ILE A 70 0.39 12.14 10.91
CA ILE A 70 1.01 11.27 9.92
C ILE A 70 2.14 10.53 10.63
N HIS A 71 2.04 9.21 10.71
CA HIS A 71 3.11 8.35 11.19
C HIS A 71 3.81 7.71 10.00
N SER A 72 5.12 7.86 9.92
CA SER A 72 5.97 7.31 8.88
C SER A 72 6.93 6.32 9.51
N ILE A 73 6.81 5.04 9.17
CA ILE A 73 7.72 3.98 9.59
C ILE A 73 8.49 3.50 8.37
N ASP A 74 9.82 3.51 8.44
CA ASP A 74 10.65 2.99 7.37
C ASP A 74 11.99 2.53 7.95
N LYS A 75 12.45 1.32 7.62
CA LYS A 75 13.75 0.82 8.05
C LYS A 75 14.93 1.40 7.26
N ARG A 76 14.66 2.25 6.29
CA ARG A 76 15.65 2.97 5.47
C ARG A 76 16.73 2.08 4.85
N PRO A 77 16.39 0.92 4.26
CA PRO A 77 17.40 0.05 3.69
C PRO A 77 17.96 0.63 2.40
N LEU A 78 19.25 0.34 2.12
CA LEU A 78 19.80 0.60 0.79
C LEU A 78 19.30 -0.44 -0.22
N HIS A 79 19.19 -1.70 0.21
CA HIS A 79 18.71 -2.81 -0.61
C HIS A 79 17.52 -3.47 0.06
N GLN A 80 16.51 -3.80 -0.71
CA GLN A 80 15.26 -4.39 -0.23
C GLN A 80 14.93 -5.62 -1.06
N PRO A 81 14.69 -6.78 -0.43
CA PRO A 81 14.31 -8.00 -1.13
C PRO A 81 12.91 -7.91 -1.71
N ASP A 82 12.65 -8.75 -2.72
CA ASP A 82 11.38 -8.82 -3.42
C ASP A 82 11.07 -10.28 -3.79
N GLU A 83 9.80 -10.70 -3.68
CA GLU A 83 9.37 -12.08 -3.98
C GLU A 83 9.72 -12.54 -5.40
N ARG A 84 9.96 -11.61 -6.30
CA ARG A 84 10.41 -11.93 -7.68
C ARG A 84 11.89 -12.33 -7.76
N GLY A 85 12.61 -12.36 -6.61
CA GLY A 85 14.01 -12.72 -6.53
C GLY A 85 14.96 -11.65 -7.07
N VAL A 86 14.58 -10.39 -6.96
CA VAL A 86 15.39 -9.21 -7.29
C VAL A 86 15.52 -8.34 -6.06
N ASP A 87 16.62 -7.59 -5.96
CA ASP A 87 16.80 -6.60 -4.91
C ASP A 87 16.64 -5.21 -5.51
N TYR A 88 15.83 -4.38 -4.86
CA TYR A 88 15.69 -2.97 -5.20
C TYR A 88 16.69 -2.13 -4.42
N THR A 89 17.27 -1.13 -5.09
CA THR A 89 18.21 -0.20 -4.47
C THR A 89 17.56 1.17 -4.29
N TYR A 90 17.47 1.62 -3.05
CA TYR A 90 16.89 2.90 -2.65
C TYR A 90 17.99 3.90 -2.29
N LEU A 91 18.41 4.69 -3.28
CA LEU A 91 19.44 5.70 -3.07
C LEU A 91 18.90 6.90 -2.28
N ASN A 92 19.73 7.45 -1.39
CA ASN A 92 19.39 8.60 -0.56
C ASN A 92 18.13 8.40 0.30
N ASN A 93 17.89 7.16 0.73
CA ASN A 93 16.78 6.80 1.61
C ASN A 93 17.12 7.17 3.05
N SER A 94 16.73 8.37 3.48
CA SER A 94 16.87 8.80 4.87
C SER A 94 15.68 9.65 5.32
N THR A 95 15.41 9.64 6.61
CA THR A 95 14.35 10.44 7.23
C THR A 95 14.59 11.93 7.07
N GLU A 96 15.84 12.40 7.22
CA GLU A 96 16.19 13.79 7.02
C GLU A 96 15.85 14.25 5.60
N ARG A 97 16.21 13.44 4.61
CA ARG A 97 15.92 13.75 3.20
C ARG A 97 14.42 13.78 2.91
N MET A 98 13.66 12.84 3.45
CA MET A 98 12.20 12.84 3.36
C MET A 98 11.61 14.11 3.96
N LEU A 99 12.02 14.48 5.17
CA LEU A 99 11.51 15.66 5.87
C LEU A 99 11.89 16.97 5.15
N GLU A 100 13.09 17.06 4.57
CA GLU A 100 13.47 18.20 3.71
C GLU A 100 12.50 18.37 2.53
N LEU A 101 12.22 17.28 1.82
CA LEU A 101 11.31 17.31 0.67
C LEU A 101 9.86 17.63 1.09
N LEU A 102 9.36 17.03 2.17
CA LEU A 102 8.02 17.31 2.69
C LEU A 102 7.89 18.76 3.18
N LYS A 103 8.96 19.35 3.71
CA LYS A 103 8.99 20.77 4.08
C LYS A 103 8.83 21.69 2.86
N GLU A 104 9.28 21.29 1.67
CA GLU A 104 9.02 22.05 0.42
C GLU A 104 7.54 21.96 -0.01
N VAL A 105 6.82 20.91 0.41
CA VAL A 105 5.39 20.74 0.13
C VAL A 105 4.53 21.63 1.03
N ALA A 106 4.74 21.57 2.37
CA ALA A 106 3.96 22.33 3.35
C ALA A 106 4.80 22.61 4.61
N PRO A 107 5.61 23.70 4.61
CA PRO A 107 6.55 24.00 5.68
C PRO A 107 5.88 24.25 7.05
N ASP A 108 4.66 24.73 7.05
CA ASP A 108 3.83 25.05 8.22
C ASP A 108 3.07 23.86 8.81
N LYS A 109 3.16 22.68 8.18
CA LYS A 109 2.43 21.47 8.61
C LYS A 109 3.34 20.33 9.07
N MET A 110 4.63 20.56 9.19
CA MET A 110 5.61 19.54 9.54
C MET A 110 5.43 18.95 10.93
N ASP A 111 4.76 19.65 11.83
CA ASP A 111 4.40 19.18 13.18
C ASP A 111 3.39 18.01 13.17
N LYS A 112 2.69 17.78 12.06
CA LYS A 112 1.82 16.61 11.87
C LYS A 112 2.59 15.30 11.75
N ILE A 113 3.86 15.34 11.30
CA ILE A 113 4.65 14.17 10.94
C ILE A 113 5.41 13.64 12.15
N LYS A 114 5.26 12.35 12.41
CA LYS A 114 6.07 11.57 13.34
C LYS A 114 6.77 10.46 12.57
N THR A 115 8.08 10.35 12.75
CA THR A 115 8.90 9.37 12.03
C THR A 115 9.50 8.35 12.98
N ILE A 116 9.53 7.09 12.57
CA ILE A 116 10.22 6.00 13.26
C ILE A 116 11.07 5.27 12.23
N ASP A 117 12.39 5.27 12.43
CA ASP A 117 13.31 4.50 11.61
C ASP A 117 13.47 3.11 12.22
N GLY A 118 12.84 2.10 11.60
CA GLY A 118 12.86 0.74 12.11
C GLY A 118 11.97 -0.22 11.34
N ASP A 119 12.09 -1.49 11.70
CA ASP A 119 11.27 -2.59 11.18
C ASP A 119 10.07 -2.83 12.12
N THR A 120 8.87 -2.98 11.58
CA THR A 120 7.66 -3.26 12.35
C THR A 120 7.73 -4.56 13.16
N GLY A 121 8.65 -5.46 12.83
CA GLY A 121 8.94 -6.65 13.63
C GLY A 121 9.76 -6.37 14.89
N GLU A 122 10.38 -5.19 14.98
CA GLU A 122 11.23 -4.75 16.10
C GLU A 122 10.61 -3.60 16.89
N ILE A 123 9.72 -2.83 16.26
CA ILE A 123 9.02 -1.70 16.87
C ILE A 123 7.78 -2.21 17.61
N GLY A 124 7.57 -1.74 18.85
CA GLY A 124 6.34 -2.01 19.59
C GLY A 124 5.17 -1.15 19.09
N PRO A 125 3.93 -1.67 19.03
CA PRO A 125 2.76 -0.87 18.66
C PRO A 125 2.47 0.27 19.63
N ASP A 126 3.01 0.23 20.84
CA ASP A 126 2.92 1.27 21.88
C ASP A 126 3.73 2.54 21.53
N GLU A 127 4.64 2.47 20.54
CA GLU A 127 5.29 3.66 19.98
C GLU A 127 4.33 4.54 19.16
N ILE A 128 3.21 3.98 18.68
CA ILE A 128 2.13 4.71 18.03
C ILE A 128 1.04 5.01 19.05
N THR A 129 1.06 6.21 19.61
CA THR A 129 0.12 6.61 20.65
C THR A 129 -1.25 7.05 20.14
N ASP A 130 -1.33 7.40 18.85
CA ASP A 130 -2.56 7.83 18.19
C ASP A 130 -3.31 6.62 17.62
N LYS A 131 -4.64 6.61 17.66
CA LYS A 131 -5.44 5.63 16.92
C LYS A 131 -5.44 5.97 15.45
N ILE A 132 -5.13 4.98 14.60
CA ILE A 132 -4.98 5.18 13.15
C ILE A 132 -6.28 4.79 12.45
N GLN A 133 -6.73 5.57 11.48
CA GLN A 133 -7.91 5.27 10.66
C GLN A 133 -7.56 4.78 9.27
N LEU A 134 -6.37 5.14 8.78
CA LEU A 134 -5.88 4.69 7.47
C LEU A 134 -4.41 4.30 7.57
N CYS A 135 -4.10 3.04 7.28
CA CYS A 135 -2.74 2.55 7.10
C CYS A 135 -2.45 2.31 5.62
N PHE A 136 -1.21 2.54 5.20
CA PHE A 136 -0.69 2.17 3.89
C PHE A 136 0.60 1.40 4.04
N ILE A 137 0.65 0.20 3.48
CA ILE A 137 1.79 -0.72 3.49
C ILE A 137 2.42 -0.69 2.09
N ASP A 138 3.58 -0.08 1.99
CA ASP A 138 4.40 0.05 0.78
C ASP A 138 5.89 -0.19 1.12
N GLY A 139 6.11 -1.14 2.02
CA GLY A 139 7.43 -1.47 2.55
C GLY A 139 8.15 -2.55 1.73
N GLU A 140 8.67 -3.57 2.39
CA GLU A 140 9.37 -4.69 1.78
C GLU A 140 8.40 -5.58 0.98
N HIS A 141 8.73 -5.87 -0.28
CA HIS A 141 7.89 -6.62 -1.21
C HIS A 141 8.01 -8.14 -1.01
N THR A 142 7.92 -8.60 0.25
CA THR A 142 7.85 -10.03 0.58
C THR A 142 6.53 -10.38 1.26
N ASP A 143 6.04 -11.61 1.04
CA ASP A 143 4.80 -12.11 1.67
C ASP A 143 4.90 -12.06 3.20
N GLY A 144 6.09 -12.39 3.74
CA GLY A 144 6.34 -12.36 5.19
C GLY A 144 6.30 -10.95 5.77
N ALA A 145 6.86 -9.96 5.07
CA ALA A 145 6.82 -8.56 5.48
C ALA A 145 5.37 -8.02 5.40
N ALA A 146 4.65 -8.30 4.32
CA ALA A 146 3.26 -7.86 4.16
C ALA A 146 2.37 -8.34 5.33
N LEU A 147 2.51 -9.60 5.77
CA LEU A 147 1.77 -10.13 6.92
C LEU A 147 2.23 -9.51 8.24
N ARG A 148 3.54 -9.30 8.44
CA ARG A 148 4.10 -8.67 9.63
C ARG A 148 3.59 -7.23 9.77
N ASP A 149 3.74 -6.44 8.71
CA ASP A 149 3.35 -5.03 8.67
C ASP A 149 1.83 -4.87 8.83
N PHE A 150 1.05 -5.79 8.26
CA PHE A 150 -0.39 -5.85 8.46
C PHE A 150 -0.77 -6.07 9.94
N LYS A 151 -0.12 -7.01 10.63
CA LYS A 151 -0.40 -7.25 12.05
C LYS A 151 -0.08 -6.02 12.90
N PHE A 152 1.05 -5.37 12.63
CA PHE A 152 1.40 -4.13 13.28
C PHE A 152 0.34 -3.05 13.04
N CYS A 153 -0.07 -2.84 11.77
CA CYS A 153 -1.14 -1.90 11.43
C CYS A 153 -2.44 -2.23 12.18
N LEU A 154 -2.81 -3.52 12.28
CA LEU A 154 -4.03 -3.94 12.96
C LEU A 154 -3.99 -3.63 14.47
N ASP A 155 -2.82 -3.75 15.10
CA ASP A 155 -2.64 -3.47 16.53
C ASP A 155 -2.79 -1.97 16.86
N VAL A 156 -2.44 -1.08 15.93
CA VAL A 156 -2.53 0.38 16.11
C VAL A 156 -3.78 1.00 15.48
N LEU A 157 -4.51 0.23 14.66
CA LEU A 157 -5.72 0.69 14.00
C LEU A 157 -6.82 1.01 15.03
N ASP A 158 -7.67 1.98 14.70
CA ASP A 158 -8.93 2.18 15.42
C ASP A 158 -9.86 0.96 15.22
N GLU A 159 -10.88 0.79 16.05
CA GLU A 159 -11.90 -0.28 15.90
C GLU A 159 -12.50 -0.30 14.49
N ASN A 160 -12.57 0.86 13.84
CA ASN A 160 -13.06 1.06 12.49
C ASN A 160 -12.01 1.83 11.69
N GLY A 161 -11.42 1.18 10.71
CA GLY A 161 -10.37 1.76 9.90
C GLY A 161 -10.09 0.95 8.64
N ALA A 162 -9.07 1.33 7.88
CA ALA A 162 -8.68 0.63 6.68
C ALA A 162 -7.16 0.48 6.56
N ILE A 163 -6.75 -0.63 5.96
CA ILE A 163 -5.35 -0.94 5.64
C ILE A 163 -5.27 -1.14 4.13
N LEU A 164 -4.41 -0.34 3.49
CA LEU A 164 -4.12 -0.42 2.06
C LEU A 164 -2.77 -1.08 1.85
N PHE A 165 -2.64 -1.87 0.80
CA PHE A 165 -1.38 -2.46 0.36
C PHE A 165 -1.05 -1.94 -1.03
N HIS A 166 0.19 -1.56 -1.24
CA HIS A 166 0.79 -1.45 -2.56
C HIS A 166 1.36 -2.80 -3.00
N ASP A 167 1.75 -2.91 -4.26
CA ASP A 167 2.38 -4.13 -4.81
C ASP A 167 1.62 -5.45 -4.52
N ALA A 168 0.29 -5.37 -4.41
CA ALA A 168 -0.56 -6.51 -4.09
C ALA A 168 -0.43 -7.69 -5.07
N VAL A 169 0.03 -7.43 -6.30
CA VAL A 169 0.32 -8.45 -7.32
C VAL A 169 1.64 -9.19 -7.07
N ILE A 170 2.47 -8.70 -6.15
CA ILE A 170 3.74 -9.33 -5.76
C ILE A 170 3.55 -10.07 -4.45
N THR A 171 2.94 -9.41 -3.46
CA THR A 171 2.75 -9.92 -2.09
C THR A 171 1.39 -10.61 -1.87
N TYR A 172 0.82 -11.19 -2.91
CA TYR A 172 -0.55 -11.74 -2.88
C TYR A 172 -0.72 -12.90 -1.91
N ASN A 173 0.31 -13.72 -1.63
CA ASN A 173 0.22 -14.76 -0.61
C ASN A 173 0.22 -14.14 0.79
N GLY A 174 1.06 -13.13 1.04
CA GLY A 174 1.06 -12.38 2.30
C GLY A 174 -0.30 -11.74 2.58
N ILE A 175 -0.95 -11.16 1.56
CA ILE A 175 -2.32 -10.63 1.66
C ILE A 175 -3.33 -11.75 1.93
N ALA A 176 -3.20 -12.92 1.29
CA ALA A 176 -4.05 -14.07 1.57
C ALA A 176 -3.90 -14.52 3.03
N ASP A 177 -2.68 -14.56 3.55
CA ASP A 177 -2.40 -14.88 4.96
C ASP A 177 -3.00 -13.84 5.92
N CYS A 178 -3.01 -12.53 5.55
CA CYS A 178 -3.70 -11.48 6.31
C CYS A 178 -5.20 -11.77 6.41
N ILE A 179 -5.83 -12.15 5.31
CA ILE A 179 -7.26 -12.49 5.27
C ILE A 179 -7.56 -13.73 6.14
N GLU A 180 -6.75 -14.78 6.05
CA GLU A 180 -6.91 -15.96 6.89
C GLU A 180 -6.67 -15.65 8.38
N PHE A 181 -5.73 -14.76 8.69
CA PHE A 181 -5.53 -14.26 10.05
C PHE A 181 -6.79 -13.57 10.59
N LEU A 182 -7.40 -12.64 9.84
CA LEU A 182 -8.65 -11.97 10.24
C LEU A 182 -9.79 -12.95 10.47
N LYS A 183 -9.97 -13.92 9.57
CA LYS A 183 -10.97 -15.00 9.72
C LYS A 183 -10.73 -15.81 11.00
N SER A 184 -9.48 -16.18 11.28
CA SER A 184 -9.12 -16.95 12.48
C SER A 184 -9.42 -16.22 13.78
N LYS A 185 -9.40 -14.89 13.74
CA LYS A 185 -9.71 -14.00 14.87
C LYS A 185 -11.17 -13.57 14.93
N ASN A 186 -12.01 -14.01 13.97
CA ASN A 186 -13.40 -13.58 13.81
C ASN A 186 -13.56 -12.05 13.72
N VAL A 187 -12.60 -11.38 13.10
CA VAL A 187 -12.68 -9.93 12.85
C VAL A 187 -13.64 -9.68 11.69
N THR A 188 -14.52 -8.70 11.84
CA THR A 188 -15.38 -8.24 10.75
C THR A 188 -14.55 -7.38 9.78
N PHE A 189 -14.50 -7.77 8.51
CA PHE A 189 -13.74 -7.07 7.50
C PHE A 189 -14.37 -7.16 6.11
N ARG A 190 -13.93 -6.30 5.22
CA ARG A 190 -14.18 -6.36 3.78
C ARG A 190 -12.88 -6.13 3.04
N ALA A 191 -12.60 -6.95 2.04
CA ALA A 191 -11.37 -6.89 1.27
C ALA A 191 -11.67 -6.83 -0.23
N TYR A 192 -10.93 -5.99 -0.96
CA TYR A 192 -11.10 -5.82 -2.39
C TYR A 192 -9.87 -5.22 -3.06
N ASN A 193 -9.69 -5.51 -4.35
CA ASN A 193 -8.68 -4.89 -5.18
C ASN A 193 -9.22 -3.59 -5.82
N LEU A 194 -8.39 -2.58 -5.88
CA LEU A 194 -8.60 -1.35 -6.66
C LEU A 194 -7.82 -1.41 -7.99
N PRO A 195 -8.11 -0.55 -8.96
CA PRO A 195 -7.38 -0.53 -10.23
C PRO A 195 -5.86 -0.44 -10.04
N ALA A 196 -5.13 -1.16 -10.88
CA ALA A 196 -3.70 -1.46 -10.82
C ALA A 196 -3.33 -2.37 -9.63
N ILE A 197 -2.46 -1.98 -8.71
CA ILE A 197 -1.85 -2.89 -7.73
C ILE A 197 -2.12 -2.53 -6.27
N VAL A 198 -3.15 -1.71 -6.02
CA VAL A 198 -3.60 -1.38 -4.65
C VAL A 198 -4.66 -2.36 -4.19
N PHE A 199 -4.50 -2.91 -2.98
CA PHE A 199 -5.48 -3.75 -2.31
C PHE A 199 -5.92 -3.11 -1.00
N ALA A 200 -7.21 -3.16 -0.68
CA ALA A 200 -7.79 -2.53 0.50
C ALA A 200 -8.46 -3.57 1.40
N ILE A 201 -8.24 -3.44 2.72
CA ILE A 201 -8.96 -4.18 3.76
C ILE A 201 -9.60 -3.16 4.70
N GLU A 202 -10.93 -3.11 4.71
CA GLU A 202 -11.72 -2.36 5.69
C GLU A 202 -11.95 -3.24 6.92
N ILE A 203 -11.75 -2.67 8.11
CA ILE A 203 -11.94 -3.34 9.40
C ILE A 203 -13.12 -2.70 10.13
N GLY A 204 -13.99 -3.54 10.69
CA GLY A 204 -15.18 -3.09 11.43
C GLY A 204 -16.23 -2.44 10.52
N ASP A 205 -16.90 -1.39 11.00
CA ASP A 205 -17.87 -0.61 10.22
C ASP A 205 -17.20 0.65 9.66
N PHE A 206 -16.37 0.46 8.65
CA PHE A 206 -15.64 1.54 7.98
C PHE A 206 -15.81 1.45 6.45
N PRO A 207 -16.96 1.83 5.91
CA PRO A 207 -17.37 1.49 4.55
C PRO A 207 -16.78 2.44 3.48
N LEU A 208 -15.46 2.45 3.28
CA LEU A 208 -14.80 3.23 2.19
C LEU A 208 -15.42 2.90 0.82
N HIS A 209 -15.74 1.60 0.59
CA HIS A 209 -16.33 1.11 -0.66
C HIS A 209 -17.67 1.79 -1.03
N ARG A 210 -18.34 2.47 -0.09
CA ARG A 210 -19.58 3.21 -0.36
C ARG A 210 -19.35 4.65 -0.80
N SER A 211 -18.15 5.18 -0.60
CA SER A 211 -17.79 6.51 -1.08
C SER A 211 -17.81 6.54 -2.62
N PRO A 212 -18.40 7.56 -3.25
CA PRO A 212 -18.51 7.61 -4.71
C PRO A 212 -17.20 7.41 -5.46
N PRO A 213 -16.05 8.02 -5.08
CA PRO A 213 -14.80 7.80 -5.78
C PRO A 213 -14.28 6.36 -5.67
N VAL A 214 -14.43 5.72 -4.49
CA VAL A 214 -14.02 4.32 -4.31
C VAL A 214 -14.95 3.38 -5.08
N LEU A 215 -16.27 3.63 -5.03
CA LEU A 215 -17.25 2.83 -5.76
C LEU A 215 -17.01 2.88 -7.27
N GLU A 216 -16.72 4.06 -7.82
CA GLU A 216 -16.39 4.21 -9.25
C GLU A 216 -15.15 3.37 -9.62
N ARG A 217 -14.13 3.38 -8.78
CA ARG A 217 -12.95 2.57 -9.00
C ARG A 217 -13.23 1.07 -8.90
N LEU A 218 -14.09 0.64 -7.98
CA LEU A 218 -14.52 -0.75 -7.88
C LEU A 218 -15.30 -1.22 -9.12
N LEU A 219 -16.14 -0.38 -9.70
CA LEU A 219 -16.85 -0.67 -10.95
C LEU A 219 -15.89 -0.84 -12.15
N ASN A 220 -14.74 -0.18 -12.10
CA ASN A 220 -13.68 -0.26 -13.10
C ASN A 220 -12.54 -1.23 -12.73
N ASN A 221 -12.74 -2.10 -11.75
CA ASN A 221 -11.70 -3.00 -11.24
C ASN A 221 -11.20 -4.03 -12.26
N HIS A 222 -11.94 -4.27 -13.36
CA HIS A 222 -11.45 -5.06 -14.49
C HIS A 222 -10.10 -4.54 -15.03
N VAL A 223 -9.84 -3.25 -14.95
CA VAL A 223 -8.54 -2.64 -15.32
C VAL A 223 -7.44 -3.17 -14.38
N GLY A 224 -7.69 -3.18 -13.07
CA GLY A 224 -6.74 -3.73 -12.09
C GLY A 224 -6.51 -5.23 -12.27
N TYR A 225 -7.56 -6.00 -12.52
CA TYR A 225 -7.46 -7.43 -12.77
C TYR A 225 -6.61 -7.73 -14.02
N LEU A 226 -6.90 -7.07 -15.14
CA LEU A 226 -6.12 -7.26 -16.37
C LEU A 226 -4.67 -6.80 -16.22
N TYR A 227 -4.45 -5.69 -15.54
CA TYR A 227 -3.11 -5.18 -15.25
C TYR A 227 -2.31 -6.19 -14.42
N SER A 228 -2.88 -6.73 -13.34
CA SER A 228 -2.22 -7.71 -12.48
C SER A 228 -1.86 -8.99 -13.22
N LEU A 229 -2.75 -9.48 -14.10
CA LEU A 229 -2.47 -10.62 -14.96
C LEU A 229 -1.31 -10.35 -15.93
N GLN A 230 -1.30 -9.17 -16.57
CA GLN A 230 -0.23 -8.77 -17.50
C GLN A 230 1.10 -8.60 -16.79
N TYR A 231 1.08 -7.98 -15.61
CA TYR A 231 2.26 -7.75 -14.79
C TYR A 231 2.92 -9.06 -14.35
N ASN A 232 2.12 -10.04 -13.94
CA ASN A 232 2.59 -11.35 -13.49
C ASN A 232 2.66 -12.41 -14.59
N ASP A 233 2.50 -12.03 -15.88
CA ASP A 233 2.45 -12.98 -17.01
C ASP A 233 3.83 -13.52 -17.41
N TYR A 234 4.56 -14.01 -16.43
CA TYR A 234 5.86 -14.65 -16.62
C TYR A 234 5.76 -15.84 -17.61
N TYR A 235 4.68 -16.62 -17.52
CA TYR A 235 4.47 -17.80 -18.38
C TYR A 235 4.38 -17.47 -19.86
N ARG A 236 3.62 -16.44 -20.23
CA ARG A 236 3.47 -16.03 -21.63
C ARG A 236 4.68 -15.28 -22.13
N GLN A 237 5.30 -14.46 -21.28
CA GLN A 237 6.44 -13.64 -21.65
C GLN A 237 7.74 -14.45 -21.77
N PHE A 238 7.99 -15.36 -20.84
CA PHE A 238 9.30 -16.01 -20.71
C PHE A 238 9.24 -17.54 -20.68
N ALA A 239 8.38 -18.16 -19.90
CA ALA A 239 8.42 -19.59 -19.63
C ALA A 239 8.15 -20.46 -20.87
N ASN A 240 7.49 -19.92 -21.90
CA ASN A 240 7.25 -20.59 -23.18
C ASN A 240 8.36 -20.37 -24.24
N LYS A 241 9.30 -19.46 -23.99
CA LYS A 241 10.42 -19.20 -24.90
C LYS A 241 11.58 -20.15 -24.65
N THR A 242 12.33 -20.48 -25.68
CA THR A 242 13.60 -21.22 -25.56
C THR A 242 14.65 -20.30 -24.93
N PRO A 243 15.47 -20.72 -23.95
CA PRO A 243 15.62 -22.11 -23.45
C PRO A 243 14.67 -22.50 -22.29
N PHE A 244 13.91 -21.56 -21.72
CA PHE A 244 13.05 -21.79 -20.54
C PHE A 244 12.02 -22.91 -20.78
N ARG A 245 11.44 -22.99 -21.99
CA ARG A 245 10.51 -24.06 -22.35
C ARG A 245 11.14 -25.45 -22.26
N MET A 246 12.41 -25.59 -22.66
CA MET A 246 13.13 -26.87 -22.58
C MET A 246 13.39 -27.23 -21.12
N TYR A 247 13.90 -26.28 -20.34
CA TYR A 247 14.16 -26.48 -18.90
C TYR A 247 12.88 -26.87 -18.15
N ARG A 248 11.78 -26.19 -18.39
CA ARG A 248 10.49 -26.53 -17.79
C ARG A 248 10.01 -27.94 -18.16
N LYS A 249 10.12 -28.34 -19.42
CA LYS A 249 9.79 -29.70 -19.86
C LYS A 249 10.62 -30.77 -19.13
N LEU A 250 11.89 -30.51 -18.89
CA LEU A 250 12.76 -31.43 -18.14
C LEU A 250 12.31 -31.55 -16.69
N ILE A 251 12.06 -30.42 -16.00
CA ILE A 251 11.58 -30.43 -14.60
C ILE A 251 10.23 -31.10 -14.49
N THR A 252 9.28 -30.79 -15.40
CA THR A 252 7.94 -31.38 -15.37
C THR A 252 8.00 -32.89 -15.55
N LYS A 253 8.85 -33.36 -16.47
CA LYS A 253 9.09 -34.79 -16.68
C LYS A 253 9.73 -35.45 -15.44
N TRP A 254 10.71 -34.77 -14.83
CA TRP A 254 11.41 -35.27 -13.66
C TRP A 254 10.52 -35.32 -12.40
N LYS A 255 9.65 -34.33 -12.22
CA LYS A 255 8.71 -34.24 -11.08
C LYS A 255 7.40 -35.01 -11.29
N GLY A 256 7.18 -35.62 -12.46
CA GLY A 256 5.95 -36.36 -12.78
C GLY A 256 4.68 -35.49 -12.82
N LEU A 257 4.81 -34.17 -13.01
CA LEU A 257 3.73 -33.19 -12.87
C LEU A 257 2.75 -33.10 -14.06
N ASN A 258 2.90 -33.95 -15.09
CA ASN A 258 2.01 -33.96 -16.26
C ASN A 258 1.05 -35.15 -16.31
N LYS A 259 0.74 -35.74 -15.18
CA LYS A 259 -0.31 -36.75 -15.12
C LYS A 259 -1.57 -36.08 -14.57
N PHE A 260 -2.44 -35.63 -15.47
CA PHE A 260 -3.86 -35.51 -15.15
C PHE A 260 -4.41 -36.94 -15.25
N GLU A 261 -4.71 -37.54 -14.13
CA GLU A 261 -5.59 -38.71 -14.04
C GLU A 261 -7.03 -38.24 -13.97
#